data_6d0b4b96f7dbfa321f263d5da3f0cae5
#
_entry.id   6d0b4b96f7dbfa321f263d5da3f0cae5
#
_cell.length_a   1.000
_cell.length_b   1.000
_cell.length_c   1.000
_cell.angle_alpha   90.00
_cell.angle_beta   90.00
_cell.angle_gamma   90.00
#
_symmetry.space_group_name_H-M   'P 1'
#
loop_
_entity.id
_entity.type
_entity.pdbx_description
1 polymer ?
#
loop_
_entity_poly.entity_id
_entity_poly.type
_entity_poly.pdbx_seq_one_letter_code
_entity_poly.pdbx_strand_id
1 'polypeptide(L)'
;GFREEEKPVALQVGGSDKNELAEVAKLAEQFGYDEININLGCPSKKVQKNSFGACLMKEPDLVAECINNMVNSCKIPVTAKTRIGVDEIEDFEYLNNFINKIKQSGCKTVILHARKALLKGLTPKQNLNIPKLNYKMVYEIKKANPELEIIINGGVSQTEEIKKHLEHCDGVMIGRAI
;
A
#
# COMPACT_ATOMS: atom_id res chain seq x y z
N GLY A 1 9.85 -18.67 -8.83
CA GLY A 1 10.01 -19.04 -7.42
C GLY A 1 11.14 -18.26 -6.79
N PHE A 2 11.21 -18.28 -5.50
CA PHE A 2 12.25 -17.68 -4.66
C PHE A 2 12.95 -18.79 -3.86
N ARG A 3 14.13 -18.52 -3.29
CA ARG A 3 14.90 -19.44 -2.46
C ARG A 3 14.65 -19.16 -0.98
N GLU A 4 14.91 -20.13 -0.11
CA GLU A 4 14.71 -19.97 1.35
C GLU A 4 15.54 -18.82 1.94
N GLU A 5 16.74 -18.55 1.39
CA GLU A 5 17.60 -17.43 1.84
C GLU A 5 17.02 -16.05 1.51
N GLU A 6 16.04 -15.98 0.61
CA GLU A 6 15.37 -14.72 0.22
C GLU A 6 14.21 -14.37 1.15
N LYS A 7 13.79 -15.29 2.03
CA LYS A 7 12.70 -15.06 2.98
C LYS A 7 13.08 -14.04 4.07
N PRO A 8 12.09 -13.25 4.56
CA PRO A 8 10.67 -13.27 4.19
C PRO A 8 10.38 -12.59 2.84
N VAL A 9 9.49 -13.19 2.04
CA VAL A 9 9.12 -12.69 0.71
C VAL A 9 7.64 -12.38 0.62
N ALA A 10 7.32 -11.14 0.24
CA ALA A 10 5.95 -10.71 -0.03
C ALA A 10 5.61 -10.82 -1.52
N LEU A 11 4.44 -11.39 -1.84
CA LEU A 11 3.86 -11.33 -3.18
C LEU A 11 2.99 -10.08 -3.32
N GLN A 12 3.33 -9.17 -4.23
CA GLN A 12 2.44 -8.05 -4.53
C GLN A 12 1.54 -8.37 -5.73
N VAL A 13 0.25 -8.11 -5.56
CA VAL A 13 -0.79 -8.35 -6.56
C VAL A 13 -1.59 -7.07 -6.84
N GLY A 14 -2.24 -7.03 -8.00
CA GLY A 14 -3.16 -5.96 -8.37
C GLY A 14 -4.41 -6.53 -8.99
N GLY A 15 -5.56 -6.02 -8.60
CA GLY A 15 -6.86 -6.44 -9.07
C GLY A 15 -7.96 -5.64 -8.38
N SER A 16 -9.19 -5.84 -8.84
CA SER A 16 -10.41 -5.26 -8.27
C SER A 16 -11.57 -6.27 -8.17
N ASP A 17 -11.33 -7.50 -8.63
CA ASP A 17 -12.28 -8.59 -8.41
C ASP A 17 -11.94 -9.30 -7.10
N LYS A 18 -12.88 -9.26 -6.15
CA LYS A 18 -12.71 -9.83 -4.81
C LYS A 18 -12.54 -11.35 -4.79
N ASN A 19 -13.14 -12.06 -5.76
CA ASN A 19 -13.05 -13.52 -5.83
C ASN A 19 -11.71 -13.95 -6.42
N GLU A 20 -11.26 -13.28 -7.49
CA GLU A 20 -9.93 -13.52 -8.08
C GLU A 20 -8.82 -13.23 -7.06
N LEU A 21 -8.93 -12.12 -6.32
CA LEU A 21 -7.95 -11.77 -5.28
C LEU A 21 -7.94 -12.78 -4.13
N ALA A 22 -9.10 -13.33 -3.73
CA ALA A 22 -9.20 -14.38 -2.74
C ALA A 22 -8.50 -15.68 -3.20
N GLU A 23 -8.70 -16.09 -4.45
CA GLU A 23 -8.00 -17.25 -5.01
C GLU A 23 -6.49 -17.04 -5.10
N VAL A 24 -6.06 -15.85 -5.51
CA VAL A 24 -4.62 -15.50 -5.55
C VAL A 24 -4.02 -15.50 -4.14
N ALA A 25 -4.76 -15.08 -3.10
CA ALA A 25 -4.30 -15.13 -1.72
C ALA A 25 -4.06 -16.57 -1.23
N LYS A 26 -4.96 -17.51 -1.56
CA LYS A 26 -4.75 -18.96 -1.30
C LYS A 26 -3.51 -19.50 -2.01
N LEU A 27 -3.34 -19.14 -3.28
CA LEU A 27 -2.17 -19.56 -4.06
C LEU A 27 -0.87 -19.00 -3.47
N ALA A 28 -0.85 -17.74 -3.04
CA ALA A 28 0.33 -17.15 -2.41
C ALA A 28 0.77 -17.95 -1.17
N GLU A 29 -0.18 -18.33 -0.29
CA GLU A 29 0.10 -19.20 0.85
C GLU A 29 0.63 -20.57 0.43
N GLN A 30 -0.01 -21.22 -0.55
CA GLN A 30 0.41 -22.54 -1.07
C GLN A 30 1.82 -22.52 -1.69
N PHE A 31 2.20 -21.42 -2.33
CA PHE A 31 3.54 -21.24 -2.89
C PHE A 31 4.60 -20.82 -1.86
N GLY A 32 4.21 -20.68 -0.59
CA GLY A 32 5.11 -20.41 0.53
C GLY A 32 5.57 -18.96 0.65
N TYR A 33 4.80 -18.00 0.12
CA TYR A 33 5.02 -16.59 0.40
C TYR A 33 4.69 -16.28 1.86
N ASP A 34 5.46 -15.37 2.46
CA ASP A 34 5.29 -14.97 3.86
C ASP A 34 4.23 -13.86 4.04
N GLU A 35 3.90 -13.17 2.96
CA GLU A 35 2.95 -12.06 2.92
C GLU A 35 2.32 -11.94 1.52
N ILE A 36 1.06 -11.49 1.45
CA ILE A 36 0.46 -11.01 0.21
C ILE A 36 0.08 -9.54 0.34
N ASN A 37 0.52 -8.72 -0.61
CA ASN A 37 0.33 -7.28 -0.62
C ASN A 37 -0.57 -6.83 -1.77
N ILE A 38 -1.64 -6.08 -1.49
CA ILE A 38 -2.47 -5.49 -2.54
C ILE A 38 -1.92 -4.13 -2.98
N ASN A 39 -1.79 -3.93 -4.29
CA ASN A 39 -1.33 -2.68 -4.88
C ASN A 39 -2.49 -1.68 -5.06
N LEU A 40 -2.50 -0.64 -4.24
CA LEU A 40 -3.45 0.47 -4.27
C LEU A 40 -2.76 1.82 -4.59
N GLY A 41 -1.51 1.78 -5.10
CA GLY A 41 -0.70 2.99 -5.25
C GLY A 41 -0.10 3.24 -6.63
N CYS A 42 -0.18 2.28 -7.56
CA CYS A 42 0.39 2.43 -8.89
C CYS A 42 -0.46 3.35 -9.79
N PRO A 43 0.09 4.46 -10.34
CA PRO A 43 -0.65 5.39 -11.18
C PRO A 43 -0.56 5.09 -12.68
N SER A 44 -0.03 3.93 -13.09
CA SER A 44 0.22 3.67 -14.51
C SER A 44 -1.09 3.52 -15.31
N LYS A 45 -1.08 4.00 -16.57
CA LYS A 45 -2.24 3.89 -17.47
C LYS A 45 -2.68 2.43 -17.71
N LYS A 46 -1.73 1.49 -17.77
CA LYS A 46 -2.02 0.06 -17.93
C LYS A 46 -2.79 -0.46 -16.72
N VAL A 47 -2.38 -0.05 -15.52
CA VAL A 47 -3.00 -0.41 -14.25
C VAL A 47 -4.41 0.17 -14.15
N GLN A 48 -4.57 1.46 -14.48
CA GLN A 48 -5.89 2.11 -14.51
C GLN A 48 -6.86 1.47 -15.49
N LYS A 49 -6.39 1.10 -16.70
CA LYS A 49 -7.21 0.41 -17.71
C LYS A 49 -7.76 -0.93 -17.21
N ASN A 50 -7.04 -1.58 -16.32
CA ASN A 50 -7.44 -2.84 -15.70
C ASN A 50 -8.09 -2.63 -14.31
N SER A 51 -8.51 -1.41 -13.99
CA SER A 51 -9.26 -1.04 -12.78
C SER A 51 -8.56 -1.43 -11.47
N PHE A 52 -7.23 -1.26 -11.35
CA PHE A 52 -6.51 -1.47 -10.09
C PHE A 52 -5.43 -0.40 -9.84
N GLY A 53 -4.71 -0.49 -8.72
CA GLY A 53 -3.70 0.49 -8.31
C GLY A 53 -4.30 1.76 -7.71
N ALA A 54 -3.71 2.92 -8.00
CA ALA A 54 -4.07 4.19 -7.34
C ALA A 54 -5.50 4.68 -7.64
N CYS A 55 -6.11 4.27 -8.74
CA CYS A 55 -7.51 4.61 -9.03
C CYS A 55 -8.48 4.01 -8.00
N LEU A 56 -8.15 2.88 -7.39
CA LEU A 56 -8.95 2.24 -6.34
C LEU A 56 -9.01 3.06 -5.04
N MET A 57 -8.15 4.03 -4.86
CA MET A 57 -8.32 4.96 -3.73
C MET A 57 -9.65 5.71 -3.77
N LYS A 58 -10.27 5.85 -4.95
CA LYS A 58 -11.59 6.46 -5.13
C LYS A 58 -12.77 5.53 -4.84
N GLU A 59 -12.48 4.24 -4.58
CA GLU A 59 -13.46 3.17 -4.34
C GLU A 59 -13.18 2.44 -3.01
N PRO A 60 -13.23 3.15 -1.87
CA PRO A 60 -12.79 2.59 -0.59
C PRO A 60 -13.60 1.37 -0.12
N ASP A 61 -14.89 1.29 -0.49
CA ASP A 61 -15.74 0.14 -0.14
C ASP A 61 -15.36 -1.10 -0.94
N LEU A 62 -15.08 -0.96 -2.23
CA LEU A 62 -14.58 -2.05 -3.08
C LEU A 62 -13.24 -2.57 -2.57
N VAL A 63 -12.34 -1.67 -2.17
CA VAL A 63 -11.04 -2.04 -1.58
C VAL A 63 -11.24 -2.85 -0.30
N ALA A 64 -12.14 -2.41 0.58
CA ALA A 64 -12.44 -3.11 1.83
C ALA A 64 -13.00 -4.52 1.57
N GLU A 65 -13.92 -4.68 0.60
CA GLU A 65 -14.43 -6.00 0.19
C GLU A 65 -13.33 -6.91 -0.36
N CYS A 66 -12.46 -6.40 -1.21
CA CYS A 66 -11.33 -7.14 -1.77
C CYS A 66 -10.39 -7.64 -0.66
N ILE A 67 -9.97 -6.75 0.24
CA ILE A 67 -9.06 -7.10 1.35
C ILE A 67 -9.74 -8.10 2.30
N ASN A 68 -11.01 -7.90 2.64
CA ASN A 68 -11.74 -8.82 3.51
C ASN A 68 -11.79 -10.23 2.93
N ASN A 69 -12.05 -10.37 1.63
CA ASN A 69 -12.05 -11.67 0.97
C ASN A 69 -10.65 -12.31 0.95
N MET A 70 -9.59 -11.54 0.73
CA MET A 70 -8.21 -12.04 0.80
C MET A 70 -7.89 -12.54 2.21
N VAL A 71 -8.17 -11.73 3.26
CA VAL A 71 -7.93 -12.06 4.67
C VAL A 71 -8.66 -13.35 5.09
N ASN A 72 -9.89 -13.53 4.62
CA ASN A 72 -10.67 -14.74 4.94
C ASN A 72 -10.24 -15.98 4.13
N SER A 73 -9.36 -15.82 3.15
CA SER A 73 -8.98 -16.90 2.21
C SER A 73 -7.60 -17.48 2.45
N CYS A 74 -6.75 -16.85 3.24
CA CYS A 74 -5.39 -17.32 3.57
C CYS A 74 -5.04 -17.00 5.03
N LYS A 75 -3.98 -17.66 5.54
CA LYS A 75 -3.45 -17.43 6.90
C LYS A 75 -2.26 -16.49 6.93
N ILE A 76 -1.61 -16.26 5.78
CA ILE A 76 -0.51 -15.31 5.68
C ILE A 76 -1.03 -13.88 5.80
N PRO A 77 -0.23 -12.91 6.31
CA PRO A 77 -0.62 -11.51 6.39
C PRO A 77 -1.06 -10.94 5.04
N VAL A 78 -2.21 -10.27 5.03
CA VAL A 78 -2.66 -9.45 3.90
C VAL A 78 -2.35 -8.00 4.23
N THR A 79 -1.49 -7.38 3.43
CA THR A 79 -1.05 -5.99 3.60
C THR A 79 -1.47 -5.13 2.41
N ALA A 80 -1.47 -3.82 2.56
CA ALA A 80 -1.85 -2.90 1.49
C ALA A 80 -0.74 -1.87 1.23
N LYS A 81 -0.44 -1.60 -0.04
CA LYS A 81 0.48 -0.52 -0.40
C LYS A 81 -0.24 0.57 -1.19
N THR A 82 -0.33 1.77 -0.61
CA THR A 82 -1.09 2.88 -1.18
C THR A 82 -0.29 4.18 -1.20
N ARG A 83 -0.94 5.26 -1.64
CA ARG A 83 -0.47 6.65 -1.63
C ARG A 83 -1.21 7.45 -0.56
N ILE A 84 -0.78 8.71 -0.34
CA ILE A 84 -1.45 9.63 0.59
C ILE A 84 -2.62 10.40 -0.04
N GLY A 85 -2.88 10.19 -1.33
CA GLY A 85 -3.95 10.83 -2.07
C GLY A 85 -3.93 10.46 -3.54
N VAL A 86 -4.95 10.89 -4.27
CA VAL A 86 -5.12 10.63 -5.71
C VAL A 86 -5.74 11.86 -6.40
N ASP A 87 -5.11 12.32 -7.48
CA ASP A 87 -5.51 13.51 -8.26
C ASP A 87 -5.71 14.74 -7.35
N GLU A 88 -6.93 15.26 -7.25
CA GLU A 88 -7.25 16.43 -6.42
C GLU A 88 -7.50 16.07 -4.94
N ILE A 89 -7.64 14.78 -4.63
CA ILE A 89 -7.93 14.32 -3.27
C ILE A 89 -6.61 14.11 -2.53
N GLU A 90 -6.30 15.01 -1.60
CA GLU A 90 -5.09 14.97 -0.75
C GLU A 90 -5.38 15.63 0.60
N ASP A 91 -6.43 15.17 1.28
CA ASP A 91 -6.76 15.64 2.61
C ASP A 91 -6.70 14.51 3.64
N PHE A 92 -6.50 14.90 4.92
CA PHE A 92 -6.35 13.96 6.02
C PHE A 92 -7.61 13.13 6.26
N GLU A 93 -8.79 13.75 6.21
CA GLU A 93 -10.04 13.07 6.53
C GLU A 93 -10.35 11.97 5.52
N TYR A 94 -10.15 12.27 4.25
CA TYR A 94 -10.31 11.28 3.19
C TYR A 94 -9.33 10.11 3.35
N LEU A 95 -8.04 10.41 3.56
CA LEU A 95 -7.04 9.38 3.73
C LEU A 95 -7.29 8.54 4.98
N ASN A 96 -7.63 9.18 6.09
CA ASN A 96 -7.94 8.50 7.34
C ASN A 96 -9.18 7.60 7.22
N ASN A 97 -10.22 8.04 6.52
CA ASN A 97 -11.39 7.22 6.23
C ASN A 97 -11.02 6.00 5.36
N PHE A 98 -10.22 6.19 4.32
CA PHE A 98 -9.72 5.11 3.46
C PHE A 98 -8.90 4.08 4.26
N ILE A 99 -7.98 4.54 5.10
CA ILE A 99 -7.17 3.68 5.98
C ILE A 99 -8.05 2.94 7.00
N ASN A 100 -9.05 3.59 7.57
CA ASN A 100 -9.99 2.95 8.49
C ASN A 100 -10.77 1.81 7.83
N LYS A 101 -11.22 1.97 6.58
CA LYS A 101 -11.89 0.90 5.83
C LYS A 101 -10.96 -0.30 5.57
N ILE A 102 -9.71 -0.04 5.21
CA ILE A 102 -8.67 -1.08 5.06
C ILE A 102 -8.45 -1.82 6.38
N LYS A 103 -8.32 -1.09 7.50
CA LYS A 103 -8.17 -1.67 8.83
C LYS A 103 -9.37 -2.54 9.23
N GLN A 104 -10.59 -2.05 9.03
CA GLN A 104 -11.82 -2.77 9.35
C GLN A 104 -12.01 -4.04 8.51
N SER A 105 -11.40 -4.11 7.33
CA SER A 105 -11.41 -5.31 6.49
C SER A 105 -10.43 -6.40 6.95
N GLY A 106 -9.69 -6.19 8.05
CA GLY A 106 -8.77 -7.15 8.65
C GLY A 106 -7.30 -6.96 8.27
N CYS A 107 -6.95 -5.97 7.45
CA CYS A 107 -5.57 -5.59 7.16
C CYS A 107 -4.93 -4.91 8.38
N LYS A 108 -3.76 -5.38 8.80
CA LYS A 108 -3.05 -4.87 9.98
C LYS A 108 -1.82 -4.03 9.65
N THR A 109 -1.36 -4.08 8.41
CA THR A 109 -0.14 -3.38 7.96
C THR A 109 -0.41 -2.63 6.67
N VAL A 110 -0.14 -1.33 6.66
CA VAL A 110 -0.29 -0.47 5.48
C VAL A 110 1.02 0.24 5.16
N ILE A 111 1.48 0.10 3.92
CA ILE A 111 2.64 0.81 3.41
C ILE A 111 2.16 2.09 2.71
N LEU A 112 2.51 3.25 3.26
CA LEU A 112 2.13 4.56 2.75
C LEU A 112 3.28 5.23 1.99
N HIS A 113 3.14 5.33 0.66
CA HIS A 113 4.03 6.19 -0.12
C HIS A 113 3.65 7.65 0.11
N ALA A 114 4.55 8.42 0.72
CA ALA A 114 4.34 9.80 1.15
C ALA A 114 4.18 10.83 -0.02
N ARG A 115 3.59 10.41 -1.14
CA ARG A 115 3.22 11.25 -2.29
C ARG A 115 1.84 10.87 -2.76
N LYS A 116 1.05 11.85 -3.23
CA LYS A 116 -0.18 11.55 -3.97
C LYS A 116 0.12 10.94 -5.33
N ALA A 117 -0.86 10.25 -5.90
CA ALA A 117 -0.82 9.77 -7.27
C ALA A 117 -1.56 10.74 -8.20
N LEU A 118 -0.97 11.08 -9.32
CA LEU A 118 -1.65 11.79 -10.41
C LEU A 118 -1.92 10.78 -11.53
N LEU A 119 -3.20 10.48 -11.75
CA LEU A 119 -3.64 9.48 -12.72
C LEU A 119 -3.51 9.97 -14.16
N LYS A 120 -3.54 11.29 -14.38
CA LYS A 120 -3.40 11.95 -15.68
C LYS A 120 -2.20 12.90 -15.69
N GLY A 121 -1.66 13.13 -16.87
CA GLY A 121 -0.60 14.13 -17.09
C GLY A 121 0.82 13.69 -16.72
N LEU A 122 1.02 12.64 -15.93
CA LEU A 122 2.34 12.15 -15.54
C LEU A 122 2.54 10.67 -15.88
N THR A 123 3.78 10.33 -16.23
CA THR A 123 4.22 8.93 -16.29
C THR A 123 4.39 8.36 -14.89
N PRO A 124 4.43 7.01 -14.72
CA PRO A 124 4.74 6.40 -13.42
C PRO A 124 6.05 6.89 -12.81
N LYS A 125 7.10 7.08 -13.63
CA LYS A 125 8.40 7.59 -13.19
C LYS A 125 8.30 9.04 -12.68
N GLN A 126 7.54 9.89 -13.36
CA GLN A 126 7.29 11.26 -12.92
C GLN A 126 6.48 11.31 -11.62
N ASN A 127 5.52 10.41 -11.44
CA ASN A 127 4.76 10.25 -10.19
C ASN A 127 5.63 9.87 -8.97
N LEU A 128 6.87 9.43 -9.17
CA LEU A 128 7.82 9.17 -8.09
C LEU A 128 8.63 10.42 -7.66
N ASN A 129 8.57 11.50 -8.45
CA ASN A 129 9.44 12.64 -8.22
C ASN A 129 8.68 13.99 -8.18
N ILE A 130 7.68 14.19 -9.04
CA ILE A 130 6.99 15.49 -9.20
C ILE A 130 6.02 15.79 -8.04
N PRO A 131 5.08 14.91 -7.63
CA PRO A 131 4.29 15.17 -6.44
C PRO A 131 5.20 15.28 -5.22
N LYS A 132 5.01 16.33 -4.40
CA LYS A 132 5.84 16.57 -3.22
C LYS A 132 5.69 15.44 -2.20
N LEU A 133 6.78 15.16 -1.47
CA LEU A 133 6.75 14.30 -0.31
C LEU A 133 6.03 15.02 0.85
N ASN A 134 5.09 14.32 1.47
CA ASN A 134 4.37 14.80 2.66
C ASN A 134 4.44 13.74 3.77
N TYR A 135 5.58 13.66 4.43
CA TYR A 135 5.80 12.75 5.55
C TYR A 135 4.91 13.06 6.74
N LYS A 136 4.60 14.36 6.96
CA LYS A 136 3.72 14.79 8.04
C LYS A 136 2.35 14.10 7.97
N MET A 137 1.76 13.99 6.79
CA MET A 137 0.49 13.29 6.56
C MET A 137 0.58 11.82 7.03
N VAL A 138 1.68 11.13 6.71
CA VAL A 138 1.88 9.74 7.14
C VAL A 138 1.97 9.62 8.66
N TYR A 139 2.69 10.54 9.32
CA TYR A 139 2.80 10.56 10.79
C TYR A 139 1.45 10.84 11.47
N GLU A 140 0.65 11.75 10.90
CA GLU A 140 -0.69 12.06 11.39
C GLU A 140 -1.62 10.84 11.25
N ILE A 141 -1.53 10.09 10.16
CA ILE A 141 -2.27 8.82 9.98
C ILE A 141 -1.84 7.79 11.02
N LYS A 142 -0.53 7.61 11.27
CA LYS A 142 -0.06 6.70 12.32
C LYS A 142 -0.58 7.11 13.70
N LYS A 143 -0.52 8.39 14.02
CA LYS A 143 -1.02 8.92 15.29
C LYS A 143 -2.53 8.70 15.48
N ALA A 144 -3.31 8.80 14.40
CA ALA A 144 -4.75 8.56 14.41
C ALA A 144 -5.12 7.06 14.46
N ASN A 145 -4.19 6.18 14.06
CA ASN A 145 -4.39 4.73 14.00
C ASN A 145 -3.24 4.00 14.71
N PRO A 146 -3.08 4.17 16.05
CA PRO A 146 -1.92 3.65 16.77
C PRO A 146 -1.80 2.11 16.74
N GLU A 147 -2.92 1.41 16.60
CA GLU A 147 -2.99 -0.06 16.51
C GLU A 147 -2.65 -0.63 15.11
N LEU A 148 -2.64 0.22 14.07
CA LEU A 148 -2.31 -0.18 12.72
C LEU A 148 -0.82 -0.03 12.48
N GLU A 149 -0.17 -1.04 11.93
CA GLU A 149 1.23 -0.95 11.52
C GLU A 149 1.34 -0.10 10.24
N ILE A 150 2.00 1.04 10.35
CA ILE A 150 2.24 1.98 9.25
C ILE A 150 3.71 1.95 8.86
N ILE A 151 3.96 1.51 7.64
CA ILE A 151 5.30 1.51 7.01
C ILE A 151 5.39 2.71 6.07
N ILE A 152 6.29 3.64 6.36
CA ILE A 152 6.49 4.79 5.48
C ILE A 152 7.35 4.43 4.27
N ASN A 153 7.03 5.00 3.11
CA ASN A 153 7.80 4.82 1.87
C ASN A 153 7.90 6.15 1.11
N GLY A 154 8.96 6.30 0.34
CA GLY A 154 9.15 7.40 -0.60
C GLY A 154 10.31 8.33 -0.24
N GLY A 155 11.30 8.40 -1.13
CA GLY A 155 12.43 9.32 -1.04
C GLY A 155 13.51 8.96 0.00
N VAL A 156 13.31 7.93 0.80
CA VAL A 156 14.26 7.51 1.84
C VAL A 156 15.46 6.82 1.21
N SER A 157 16.66 7.29 1.53
CA SER A 157 17.92 6.82 0.95
C SER A 157 19.08 6.73 1.94
N GLN A 158 18.97 7.37 3.11
CA GLN A 158 20.01 7.47 4.12
C GLN A 158 19.58 6.86 5.46
N THR A 159 20.55 6.32 6.20
CA THR A 159 20.29 5.69 7.52
C THR A 159 19.68 6.66 8.52
N GLU A 160 20.11 7.92 8.50
CA GLU A 160 19.62 8.97 9.38
C GLU A 160 18.14 9.28 9.11
N GLU A 161 17.73 9.24 7.83
CA GLU A 161 16.30 9.41 7.45
C GLU A 161 15.46 8.24 7.98
N ILE A 162 16.00 6.99 7.90
CA ILE A 162 15.33 5.80 8.43
C ILE A 162 15.08 5.97 9.93
N LYS A 163 16.11 6.32 10.71
CA LYS A 163 15.99 6.53 12.16
C LYS A 163 14.92 7.57 12.49
N LYS A 164 14.93 8.70 11.80
CA LYS A 164 13.93 9.76 11.97
C LYS A 164 12.51 9.28 11.68
N HIS A 165 12.30 8.50 10.63
CA HIS A 165 10.98 7.97 10.32
C HIS A 165 10.49 6.95 11.35
N LEU A 166 11.39 6.14 11.92
CA LEU A 166 11.07 5.17 12.96
C LEU A 166 10.65 5.81 14.31
N GLU A 167 10.90 7.10 14.51
CA GLU A 167 10.34 7.84 15.66
C GLU A 167 8.82 8.07 15.52
N HIS A 168 8.27 7.91 14.32
CA HIS A 168 6.88 8.26 14.00
C HIS A 168 6.07 7.13 13.37
N CYS A 169 6.72 6.12 12.80
CA CYS A 169 6.12 4.99 12.09
C CYS A 169 6.72 3.68 12.56
N ASP A 170 6.06 2.56 12.27
CA ASP A 170 6.49 1.24 12.70
C ASP A 170 7.59 0.64 11.81
N GLY A 171 7.74 1.16 10.59
CA GLY A 171 8.76 0.69 9.66
C GLY A 171 9.00 1.65 8.51
N VAL A 172 10.03 1.35 7.73
CA VAL A 172 10.44 2.12 6.55
C VAL A 172 10.66 1.18 5.37
N MET A 173 9.95 1.42 4.27
CA MET A 173 10.20 0.70 3.01
C MET A 173 11.14 1.52 2.13
N ILE A 174 12.31 0.95 1.82
CA ILE A 174 13.29 1.51 0.89
C ILE A 174 13.03 0.90 -0.49
N GLY A 175 13.15 1.68 -1.53
CA GLY A 175 12.97 1.22 -2.90
C GLY A 175 14.26 1.34 -3.71
N ARG A 176 14.46 2.48 -4.35
CA ARG A 176 15.53 2.71 -5.36
C ARG A 176 16.94 2.91 -4.80
N ALA A 177 17.11 3.01 -3.50
CA ALA A 177 18.39 3.27 -2.85
C ALA A 177 19.11 1.99 -2.37
N ILE A 178 18.63 0.82 -2.83
CA ILE A 178 19.24 -0.49 -2.58
C ILE A 178 20.03 -0.92 -3.81
#